data_acb742a5781bb3dc837c465e2b8f09ab
#
_entry.id   acb742a5781bb3dc837c465e2b8f09ab
#
_cell.length_a   1.000
_cell.length_b   1.000
_cell.length_c   1.000
_cell.angle_alpha   90.00
_cell.angle_beta   90.00
_cell.angle_gamma   90.00
#
_symmetry.space_group_name_H-M   'P 1'
#
loop_
_entity.id
_entity.type
_entity.pdbx_description
1 polymer ?
#
loop_
_entity_poly.entity_id
_entity_poly.type
_entity_poly.pdbx_seq_one_letter_code
_entity_poly.pdbx_strand_id
1 'polypeptide(L)'
;MNIFNEDDDFLVSTPRDNYFSISKNANQNIVEMEFEKMLERLAVSEKILEDMGLEEDLEKMLRAMRATQENDLKDRVNRLFLELAGNIVTQC
;
A
#
# COMPACT_ATOMS: atom_id res chain seq x y z
N MET A 1 25.03 -7.73 -19.06
CA MET A 1 24.90 -7.33 -17.69
C MET A 1 23.61 -6.64 -17.39
N ASN A 2 23.34 -5.58 -18.07
CA ASN A 2 22.11 -4.84 -17.85
C ASN A 2 20.87 -5.66 -18.15
N ILE A 3 20.97 -6.57 -19.09
CA ILE A 3 19.83 -7.44 -19.43
C ILE A 3 19.43 -8.24 -18.24
N PHE A 4 20.40 -8.77 -17.49
CA PHE A 4 20.08 -9.52 -16.28
C PHE A 4 19.48 -8.63 -15.21
N ASN A 5 19.97 -7.40 -15.11
CA ASN A 5 19.43 -6.45 -14.14
C ASN A 5 17.99 -6.10 -14.47
N GLU A 6 17.68 -5.94 -15.75
CA GLU A 6 16.31 -5.67 -16.18
C GLU A 6 15.41 -6.84 -15.88
N ASP A 7 15.88 -8.06 -16.16
CA ASP A 7 15.13 -9.27 -15.86
C ASP A 7 14.92 -9.42 -14.36
N ASP A 8 15.98 -9.16 -13.59
CA ASP A 8 15.90 -9.21 -12.14
C ASP A 8 14.92 -8.20 -11.60
N ASP A 9 14.94 -6.97 -12.13
CA ASP A 9 14.00 -5.94 -11.72
C ASP A 9 12.57 -6.35 -12.01
N PHE A 10 12.34 -6.93 -13.17
CA PHE A 10 11.02 -7.41 -13.55
C PHE A 10 10.56 -8.53 -12.62
N LEU A 11 11.45 -9.47 -12.32
CA LEU A 11 11.11 -10.64 -11.50
C LEU A 11 10.99 -10.30 -10.03
N VAL A 12 11.76 -9.32 -9.57
CA VAL A 12 11.78 -8.95 -8.15
C VAL A 12 11.04 -7.67 -7.85
N SER A 13 10.31 -7.14 -8.84
CA SER A 13 9.47 -5.96 -8.63
C SER A 13 8.52 -6.20 -7.48
N THR A 14 8.51 -5.27 -6.56
CA THR A 14 7.59 -5.33 -5.43
C THR A 14 6.24 -4.76 -5.84
N PRO A 15 5.16 -5.12 -5.12
CA PRO A 15 3.86 -4.47 -5.33
C PRO A 15 3.93 -2.95 -5.21
N ARG A 16 4.79 -2.43 -4.33
CA ARG A 16 5.03 -1.00 -4.19
C ARG A 16 5.57 -0.41 -5.50
N ASP A 17 6.61 -1.03 -6.05
CA ASP A 17 7.24 -0.54 -7.27
C ASP A 17 6.28 -0.60 -8.45
N ASN A 18 5.51 -1.68 -8.54
CA ASN A 18 4.49 -1.84 -9.58
C ASN A 18 3.41 -0.76 -9.46
N TYR A 19 2.97 -0.48 -8.24
CA TYR A 19 1.98 0.56 -8.01
C TYR A 19 2.48 1.92 -8.51
N PHE A 20 3.70 2.30 -8.15
CA PHE A 20 4.24 3.60 -8.56
C PHE A 20 4.47 3.67 -10.07
N SER A 21 4.89 2.57 -10.69
CA SER A 21 5.04 2.52 -12.13
C SER A 21 3.69 2.69 -12.85
N ILE A 22 2.67 1.98 -12.39
CA ILE A 22 1.32 2.07 -12.95
C ILE A 22 0.76 3.47 -12.75
N SER A 23 0.93 4.05 -11.57
CA SER A 23 0.39 5.36 -11.24
C SER A 23 0.96 6.47 -12.12
N LYS A 24 2.23 6.37 -12.47
CA LYS A 24 2.87 7.37 -13.32
C LYS A 24 2.28 7.42 -14.72
N ASN A 25 1.78 6.30 -15.21
CA ASN A 25 1.32 6.16 -16.59
C ASN A 25 -0.20 6.08 -16.72
N ALA A 26 -0.91 6.03 -15.62
CA ALA A 26 -2.37 5.93 -15.62
C ALA A 26 -3.02 7.31 -15.69
N ASN A 27 -4.34 7.32 -15.86
CA ASN A 27 -5.12 8.54 -15.77
C ASN A 27 -5.00 9.07 -14.34
N GLN A 28 -4.48 10.28 -14.20
CA GLN A 28 -4.19 10.86 -12.88
C GLN A 28 -5.45 11.09 -12.05
N ASN A 29 -6.58 11.38 -12.69
CA ASN A 29 -7.85 11.52 -11.98
C ASN A 29 -8.24 10.21 -11.28
N ILE A 30 -7.98 9.08 -11.93
CA ILE A 30 -8.27 7.77 -11.34
C ILE A 30 -7.30 7.49 -10.19
N VAL A 31 -6.02 7.81 -10.36
CA VAL A 31 -5.02 7.63 -9.32
C VAL A 31 -5.40 8.42 -8.08
N GLU A 32 -5.75 9.68 -8.27
CA GLU A 32 -6.16 10.56 -7.17
C GLU A 32 -7.41 10.05 -6.47
N MET A 33 -8.40 9.63 -7.24
CA MET A 33 -9.64 9.10 -6.69
C MET A 33 -9.39 7.86 -5.84
N GLU A 34 -8.55 6.94 -6.31
CA GLU A 34 -8.25 5.72 -5.56
C GLU A 34 -7.47 6.03 -4.29
N PHE A 35 -6.58 7.00 -4.34
CA PHE A 35 -5.86 7.45 -3.16
C PHE A 35 -6.83 8.04 -2.13
N GLU A 36 -7.75 8.89 -2.57
CA GLU A 36 -8.73 9.50 -1.68
C GLU A 36 -9.66 8.47 -1.05
N LYS A 37 -10.05 7.45 -1.80
CA LYS A 37 -10.84 6.34 -1.24
C LYS A 37 -10.10 5.62 -0.12
N MET A 38 -8.79 5.45 -0.30
CA MET A 38 -7.98 4.84 0.74
C MET A 38 -7.92 5.73 1.99
N LEU A 39 -7.79 7.03 1.81
CA LEU A 39 -7.80 7.97 2.93
C LEU A 39 -9.14 7.95 3.66
N GLU A 40 -10.26 7.82 2.93
CA GLU A 40 -11.56 7.67 3.56
C GLU A 40 -11.64 6.44 4.45
N ARG A 41 -11.14 5.31 3.94
CA ARG A 41 -11.11 4.08 4.73
C ARG A 41 -10.24 4.23 5.97
N LEU A 42 -9.10 4.89 5.82
CA LEU A 42 -8.22 5.16 6.94
C LEU A 42 -8.91 6.06 7.98
N ALA A 43 -9.57 7.12 7.52
CA ALA A 43 -10.28 8.03 8.41
C ALA A 43 -11.38 7.30 9.20
N VAL A 44 -12.14 6.43 8.54
CA VAL A 44 -13.17 5.64 9.22
C VAL A 44 -12.53 4.67 10.21
N SER A 45 -11.43 4.05 9.83
CA SER A 45 -10.70 3.14 10.72
C SER A 45 -10.24 3.87 11.98
N GLU A 46 -9.71 5.08 11.81
CA GLU A 46 -9.29 5.91 12.93
C GLU A 46 -10.45 6.26 13.86
N LYS A 47 -11.61 6.57 13.27
CA LYS A 47 -12.81 6.85 14.07
C LYS A 47 -13.22 5.64 14.89
N ILE A 48 -13.21 4.46 14.28
CA ILE A 48 -13.55 3.23 14.98
C ILE A 48 -12.61 3.03 16.18
N LEU A 49 -11.31 3.20 15.95
CA LEU A 49 -10.33 3.05 17.02
C LEU A 49 -10.54 4.07 18.13
N GLU A 50 -10.84 5.32 17.77
CA GLU A 50 -11.15 6.36 18.76
C GLU A 50 -12.36 5.98 19.60
N ASP A 51 -13.44 5.55 18.94
CA ASP A 51 -14.67 5.18 19.63
C ASP A 51 -14.46 3.99 20.57
N MET A 52 -13.50 3.14 20.26
CA MET A 52 -13.16 1.97 21.09
C MET A 52 -12.05 2.25 22.11
N GLY A 53 -11.46 3.45 22.08
CA GLY A 53 -10.35 3.81 22.96
C GLY A 53 -9.05 3.09 22.65
N LEU A 54 -8.82 2.75 21.39
CA LEU A 54 -7.66 1.95 20.96
C LEU A 54 -6.61 2.74 20.21
N GLU A 55 -6.63 4.06 20.25
CA GLU A 55 -5.69 4.89 19.49
C GLU A 55 -4.24 4.64 19.88
N GLU A 56 -3.99 4.55 21.20
CA GLU A 56 -2.65 4.27 21.68
C GLU A 56 -2.19 2.87 21.31
N ASP A 57 -3.14 1.93 21.24
CA ASP A 57 -2.82 0.55 20.87
C ASP A 57 -2.34 0.47 19.43
N LEU A 58 -2.89 1.30 18.54
CA LEU A 58 -2.43 1.36 17.16
C LEU A 58 -0.95 1.73 17.09
N GLU A 59 -0.56 2.79 17.80
CA GLU A 59 0.83 3.24 17.78
C GLU A 59 1.78 2.23 18.42
N LYS A 60 1.33 1.59 19.49
CA LYS A 60 2.13 0.53 20.14
C LYS A 60 2.30 -0.66 19.21
N MET A 61 1.24 -1.07 18.53
CA MET A 61 1.29 -2.19 17.62
C MET A 61 2.19 -1.89 16.42
N LEU A 62 2.11 -0.69 15.87
CA LEU A 62 2.96 -0.30 14.75
C LEU A 62 4.44 -0.41 15.13
N ARG A 63 4.81 0.12 16.29
CA ARG A 63 6.19 0.02 16.77
C ARG A 63 6.61 -1.42 17.01
N ALA A 64 5.73 -2.22 17.61
CA ALA A 64 6.02 -3.62 17.89
C ALA A 64 6.20 -4.42 16.61
N MET A 65 5.34 -4.21 15.62
CA MET A 65 5.45 -4.91 14.35
C MET A 65 6.70 -4.53 13.58
N ARG A 66 7.08 -3.24 13.61
CA ARG A 66 8.32 -2.81 12.99
C ARG A 66 9.55 -3.47 13.62
N ALA A 67 9.49 -3.72 14.91
CA ALA A 67 10.61 -4.29 15.65
C ALA A 67 10.67 -5.82 15.56
N THR A 68 9.52 -6.50 15.57
CA THR A 68 9.49 -7.96 15.73
C THR A 68 8.69 -8.70 14.67
N GLN A 69 7.86 -8.01 13.89
CA GLN A 69 7.01 -8.63 12.87
C GLN A 69 7.08 -7.87 11.56
N GLU A 70 8.29 -7.50 11.19
CA GLU A 70 8.51 -6.67 9.99
C GLU A 70 7.96 -7.33 8.72
N ASN A 71 8.15 -8.63 8.58
CA ASN A 71 7.69 -9.34 7.38
C ASN A 71 6.17 -9.36 7.28
N ASP A 72 5.47 -9.56 8.41
CA ASP A 72 4.01 -9.52 8.40
C ASP A 72 3.52 -8.13 8.03
N LEU A 73 4.14 -7.09 8.58
CA LEU A 73 3.78 -5.71 8.25
C LEU A 73 4.00 -5.44 6.76
N LYS A 74 5.13 -5.85 6.21
CA LYS A 74 5.42 -5.69 4.78
C LYS A 74 4.40 -6.41 3.92
N ASP A 75 4.02 -7.62 4.28
CA ASP A 75 3.04 -8.40 3.53
C ASP A 75 1.69 -7.70 3.50
N ARG A 76 1.28 -7.11 4.62
CA ARG A 76 0.02 -6.37 4.70
C ARG A 76 0.06 -5.09 3.86
N VAL A 77 1.17 -4.37 3.91
CA VAL A 77 1.37 -3.17 3.08
C VAL A 77 1.39 -3.54 1.60
N ASN A 78 2.09 -4.60 1.24
CA ASN A 78 2.15 -5.07 -0.14
C ASN A 78 0.77 -5.44 -0.68
N ARG A 79 -0.08 -6.05 0.15
CA ARG A 79 -1.45 -6.36 -0.24
C ARG A 79 -2.23 -5.10 -0.59
N LEU A 80 -2.03 -4.03 0.18
CA LEU A 80 -2.70 -2.76 -0.09
C LEU A 80 -2.21 -2.13 -1.40
N PHE A 81 -0.92 -2.21 -1.68
CA PHE A 81 -0.38 -1.75 -2.96
C PHE A 81 -0.97 -2.54 -4.14
N LEU A 82 -1.09 -3.86 -3.98
CA LEU A 82 -1.69 -4.71 -5.02
C LEU A 82 -3.15 -4.32 -5.26
N GLU A 83 -3.89 -4.07 -4.20
CA GLU A 83 -5.29 -3.68 -4.29
C GLU A 83 -5.42 -2.34 -5.02
N LEU A 84 -4.61 -1.35 -4.63
CA LEU A 84 -4.62 -0.05 -5.28
C LEU A 84 -4.28 -0.15 -6.76
N ALA A 85 -3.21 -0.87 -7.09
CA ALA A 85 -2.79 -1.04 -8.47
C ALA A 85 -3.89 -1.72 -9.29
N GLY A 86 -4.50 -2.76 -8.74
CA GLY A 86 -5.59 -3.46 -9.40
C GLY A 86 -6.78 -2.56 -9.66
N ASN A 87 -7.15 -1.73 -8.69
CA ASN A 87 -8.27 -0.79 -8.85
C ASN A 87 -7.99 0.25 -9.92
N ILE A 88 -6.77 0.72 -10.03
CA ILE A 88 -6.40 1.68 -11.08
C ILE A 88 -6.45 1.02 -12.44
N VAL A 89 -5.85 -0.16 -12.57
CA VAL A 89 -5.77 -0.87 -13.86
C VAL A 89 -7.15 -1.22 -14.39
N THR A 90 -8.07 -1.62 -13.53
CA THR A 90 -9.42 -2.02 -13.97
C THR A 90 -10.26 -0.85 -14.43
N GLN A 91 -9.89 0.37 -14.11
CA GLN A 91 -10.62 1.57 -14.51
C GLN A 91 -9.98 2.28 -15.71
N CYS A 92 -8.77 1.90 -16.02
CA CYS A 92 -8.07 2.43 -17.21
C CYS A 92 -8.29 1.51 -18.43
#